data_59aa8810c3e52d86b43de051229cfac2
#
_entry.id   59aa8810c3e52d86b43de051229cfac2
#
_cell.length_a   1.000
_cell.length_b   1.000
_cell.length_c   1.000
_cell.angle_alpha   90.00
_cell.angle_beta   90.00
_cell.angle_gamma   90.00
#
_symmetry.space_group_name_H-M   'P 1'
#
loop_
_entity.id
_entity.type
_entity.pdbx_description
1 polymer ?
#
loop_
_entity_poly.entity_id
_entity_poly.type
_entity_poly.pdbx_seq_one_letter_code
_entity_poly.pdbx_strand_id
1 'polypeptide(L)'
;GLALGRVDGINFNIAVMTNIGAEHLDFHGTKEQYVLAKQKLFEMIKPTGWAILNSDDLNFMTLKNNTQGRILTYGIEIESDIMAKNIQLHLDHSEFDISFKGNTFHVNSPVIAMFNIYNVLALTGVLIAMGCDDKMVIDAVENVKPIEGRMELIQTEQQFAVIIDYCQHISNYEAIFEYVDGVRQGHGRIIAVLGAPGKRNYKLRKELGQLANRYLDHVILTQLDDRGEDVYEICKTIQKEIIDINSVIIESRQIAIEQAIEIACKDDIILILGKGHEKFISLDVGQVDYPGDSQIVKEALERIYYKGEDEDEL
;
A
#
# COMPACT_ATOMS: atom_id res chain seq x y z
N GLY A 1 14.02 -4.92 -13.76
CA GLY A 1 13.74 -6.02 -14.70
C GLY A 1 13.86 -5.55 -16.16
N LEU A 2 12.95 -4.69 -16.63
CA LEU A 2 12.87 -4.22 -18.02
C LEU A 2 14.19 -3.53 -18.50
N ALA A 3 14.73 -2.61 -17.70
CA ALA A 3 15.97 -1.92 -18.05
C ALA A 3 17.20 -2.85 -18.13
N LEU A 4 17.16 -3.98 -17.45
CA LEU A 4 18.22 -4.98 -17.40
C LEU A 4 18.00 -6.17 -18.35
N GLY A 5 16.99 -6.08 -19.23
CA GLY A 5 16.69 -7.15 -20.19
C GLY A 5 16.19 -8.49 -19.60
N ARG A 6 15.77 -8.51 -18.32
CA ARG A 6 15.36 -9.76 -17.64
C ARG A 6 14.12 -10.43 -18.24
N VAL A 7 13.39 -9.72 -19.08
CA VAL A 7 12.16 -10.17 -19.74
C VAL A 7 12.28 -10.11 -21.27
N ASP A 8 13.50 -9.92 -21.80
CA ASP A 8 13.74 -9.89 -23.24
C ASP A 8 13.32 -11.23 -23.88
N GLY A 9 12.71 -11.15 -25.04
CA GLY A 9 12.19 -12.31 -25.77
C GLY A 9 10.80 -12.80 -25.34
N ILE A 10 10.21 -12.20 -24.27
CA ILE A 10 8.81 -12.49 -23.89
C ILE A 10 7.88 -11.62 -24.74
N ASN A 11 6.89 -12.25 -25.38
CA ASN A 11 5.80 -11.57 -26.06
C ASN A 11 4.57 -11.57 -25.14
N PHE A 12 4.28 -10.43 -24.52
CA PHE A 12 3.18 -10.32 -23.56
C PHE A 12 1.81 -10.32 -24.27
N ASN A 13 0.85 -11.03 -23.69
CA ASN A 13 -0.55 -10.99 -24.13
C ASN A 13 -1.28 -9.80 -23.52
N ILE A 14 -0.98 -9.47 -22.26
CA ILE A 14 -1.57 -8.36 -21.52
C ILE A 14 -0.44 -7.68 -20.73
N ALA A 15 -0.39 -6.37 -20.81
CA ALA A 15 0.44 -5.54 -19.94
C ALA A 15 -0.43 -4.48 -19.25
N VAL A 16 -0.16 -4.23 -17.97
CA VAL A 16 -0.93 -3.30 -17.15
C VAL A 16 -0.03 -2.18 -16.64
N MET A 17 -0.47 -0.94 -16.78
CA MET A 17 0.11 0.20 -16.08
C MET A 17 -0.81 0.61 -14.94
N THR A 18 -0.34 0.49 -13.71
CA THR A 18 -1.04 1.00 -12.53
C THR A 18 -0.74 2.49 -12.33
N ASN A 19 0.50 2.83 -12.07
CA ASN A 19 1.01 4.19 -12.00
C ASN A 19 2.52 4.21 -12.26
N ILE A 20 3.06 5.38 -12.60
CA ILE A 20 4.50 5.62 -12.72
C ILE A 20 4.89 6.81 -11.86
N GLY A 21 5.31 6.54 -10.63
CA GLY A 21 5.86 7.52 -9.70
C GLY A 21 7.27 8.00 -10.08
N ALA A 22 7.95 8.61 -9.14
CA ALA A 22 9.37 9.01 -9.26
C ALA A 22 10.22 8.07 -8.36
N GLU A 23 10.35 6.81 -8.76
CA GLU A 23 11.02 5.77 -7.98
C GLU A 23 12.33 5.35 -8.63
N HIS A 24 13.25 4.77 -7.83
CA HIS A 24 14.52 4.21 -8.31
C HIS A 24 15.38 5.22 -9.13
N LEU A 25 15.34 6.50 -8.79
CA LEU A 25 16.13 7.53 -9.47
C LEU A 25 17.64 7.36 -9.25
N ASP A 26 18.03 6.70 -8.15
CA ASP A 26 19.39 6.25 -7.89
C ASP A 26 19.92 5.29 -8.97
N PHE A 27 19.04 4.46 -9.54
CA PHE A 27 19.36 3.52 -10.63
C PHE A 27 19.13 4.11 -12.02
N HIS A 28 18.01 4.82 -12.21
CA HIS A 28 17.61 5.33 -13.54
C HIS A 28 18.18 6.71 -13.87
N GLY A 29 18.69 7.45 -12.87
CA GLY A 29 19.22 8.80 -13.01
C GLY A 29 18.14 9.86 -13.12
N THR A 30 17.16 9.70 -14.04
CA THR A 30 16.07 10.67 -14.22
C THR A 30 14.70 9.97 -14.30
N LYS A 31 13.62 10.75 -14.06
CA LYS A 31 12.24 10.26 -14.20
C LYS A 31 11.95 9.82 -15.64
N GLU A 32 12.45 10.56 -16.62
CA GLU A 32 12.27 10.26 -18.04
C GLU A 32 12.87 8.89 -18.39
N GLN A 33 14.07 8.58 -17.90
CA GLN A 33 14.72 7.28 -18.11
C GLN A 33 13.93 6.14 -17.43
N TYR A 34 13.35 6.41 -16.27
CA TYR A 34 12.46 5.46 -15.60
C TYR A 34 11.19 5.18 -16.41
N VAL A 35 10.53 6.22 -16.93
CA VAL A 35 9.36 6.10 -17.82
C VAL A 35 9.69 5.29 -19.08
N LEU A 36 10.82 5.63 -19.75
CA LEU A 36 11.30 4.90 -20.94
C LEU A 36 11.58 3.42 -20.64
N ALA A 37 12.13 3.11 -19.46
CA ALA A 37 12.33 1.74 -19.05
C ALA A 37 11.00 0.97 -18.87
N LYS A 38 9.95 1.61 -18.33
CA LYS A 38 8.62 1.02 -18.20
C LYS A 38 7.90 0.89 -19.54
N GLN A 39 8.09 1.85 -20.45
CA GLN A 39 7.54 1.85 -21.81
C GLN A 39 7.90 0.57 -22.58
N LYS A 40 9.13 0.06 -22.42
CA LYS A 40 9.56 -1.19 -23.08
C LYS A 40 8.58 -2.36 -22.92
N LEU A 41 7.89 -2.47 -21.78
CA LEU A 41 6.88 -3.51 -21.57
C LEU A 41 5.75 -3.42 -22.62
N PHE A 42 5.32 -2.20 -22.94
CA PHE A 42 4.21 -1.97 -23.85
C PHE A 42 4.61 -2.12 -25.33
N GLU A 43 5.89 -1.92 -25.65
CA GLU A 43 6.48 -2.24 -26.96
C GLU A 43 6.57 -3.76 -27.21
N MET A 44 6.62 -4.57 -26.13
CA MET A 44 6.72 -6.03 -26.18
C MET A 44 5.35 -6.74 -26.22
N ILE A 45 4.25 -5.99 -26.24
CA ILE A 45 2.90 -6.55 -26.37
C ILE A 45 2.70 -7.03 -27.79
N LYS A 46 2.10 -8.23 -27.94
CA LYS A 46 1.66 -8.73 -29.25
C LYS A 46 0.65 -7.77 -29.90
N PRO A 47 0.62 -7.62 -31.22
CA PRO A 47 -0.42 -6.80 -31.90
C PRO A 47 -1.86 -7.24 -31.56
N THR A 48 -2.07 -8.50 -31.20
CA THR A 48 -3.37 -9.04 -30.74
C THR A 48 -3.57 -8.96 -29.24
N GLY A 49 -2.56 -8.52 -28.48
CA GLY A 49 -2.58 -8.40 -27.03
C GLY A 49 -3.23 -7.10 -26.57
N TRP A 50 -3.21 -6.86 -25.26
CA TRP A 50 -3.85 -5.71 -24.62
C TRP A 50 -2.89 -4.93 -23.73
N ALA A 51 -2.95 -3.61 -23.86
CA ALA A 51 -2.40 -2.65 -22.91
C ALA A 51 -3.53 -2.09 -22.05
N ILE A 52 -3.49 -2.35 -20.76
CA ILE A 52 -4.44 -1.82 -19.77
C ILE A 52 -3.79 -0.58 -19.14
N LEU A 53 -4.30 0.60 -19.43
CA LEU A 53 -3.65 1.87 -19.11
C LEU A 53 -4.49 2.73 -18.17
N ASN A 54 -3.88 3.25 -17.11
CA ASN A 54 -4.47 4.25 -16.24
C ASN A 54 -4.48 5.61 -16.92
N SER A 55 -5.67 6.14 -17.25
CA SER A 55 -5.83 7.44 -17.90
C SER A 55 -5.46 8.62 -17.00
N ASP A 56 -5.55 8.45 -15.69
CA ASP A 56 -5.27 9.49 -14.70
C ASP A 56 -3.76 9.63 -14.41
N ASP A 57 -2.92 8.70 -14.92
CA ASP A 57 -1.45 8.81 -14.79
C ASP A 57 -0.87 9.81 -15.79
N LEU A 58 0.01 10.67 -15.32
CA LEU A 58 0.68 11.70 -16.13
C LEU A 58 1.45 11.13 -17.35
N ASN A 59 1.86 9.87 -17.29
CA ASN A 59 2.60 9.21 -18.38
C ASN A 59 1.70 8.42 -19.32
N PHE A 60 0.38 8.47 -19.13
CA PHE A 60 -0.61 7.76 -19.95
C PHE A 60 -0.37 7.94 -21.46
N MET A 61 -0.26 9.19 -21.92
CA MET A 61 -0.08 9.49 -23.33
C MET A 61 1.23 8.93 -23.90
N THR A 62 2.30 8.94 -23.11
CA THR A 62 3.59 8.36 -23.50
C THR A 62 3.47 6.86 -23.76
N LEU A 63 2.82 6.13 -22.86
CA LEU A 63 2.64 4.69 -23.02
C LEU A 63 1.64 4.35 -24.12
N LYS A 64 0.54 5.09 -24.21
CA LYS A 64 -0.47 4.93 -25.26
C LYS A 64 0.11 5.02 -26.66
N ASN A 65 0.96 6.02 -26.90
CA ASN A 65 1.55 6.27 -28.21
C ASN A 65 2.62 5.23 -28.61
N ASN A 66 3.16 4.49 -27.66
CA ASN A 66 4.24 3.53 -27.90
C ASN A 66 3.80 2.06 -27.75
N THR A 67 2.52 1.82 -27.53
CA THR A 67 1.98 0.45 -27.48
C THR A 67 1.58 -0.06 -28.86
N GLN A 68 1.83 -1.34 -29.14
CA GLN A 68 1.44 -2.00 -30.39
C GLN A 68 0.16 -2.84 -30.23
N GLY A 69 -0.24 -3.13 -29.00
CA GLY A 69 -1.44 -3.90 -28.69
C GLY A 69 -2.72 -3.06 -28.75
N ARG A 70 -3.85 -3.74 -28.52
CA ARG A 70 -5.14 -3.08 -28.28
C ARG A 70 -5.06 -2.32 -26.95
N ILE A 71 -5.72 -1.18 -26.87
CA ILE A 71 -5.73 -0.36 -25.66
C ILE A 71 -7.08 -0.50 -24.98
N LEU A 72 -7.05 -0.69 -23.66
CA LEU A 72 -8.19 -0.58 -22.76
C LEU A 72 -7.80 0.37 -21.64
N THR A 73 -8.58 1.42 -21.45
CA THR A 73 -8.27 2.48 -20.49
C THR A 73 -9.10 2.34 -19.23
N TYR A 74 -8.55 2.77 -18.10
CA TYR A 74 -9.30 2.89 -16.85
C TYR A 74 -8.93 4.16 -16.09
N GLY A 75 -9.85 4.66 -15.29
CA GLY A 75 -9.64 5.87 -14.50
C GLY A 75 -10.81 6.18 -13.56
N ILE A 76 -10.62 7.21 -12.76
CA ILE A 76 -11.62 7.78 -11.84
C ILE A 76 -11.94 9.20 -12.28
N GLU A 77 -10.92 9.99 -12.63
CA GLU A 77 -11.03 11.41 -12.98
C GLU A 77 -11.22 11.64 -14.50
N ILE A 78 -10.46 10.94 -15.32
CA ILE A 78 -10.46 11.10 -16.78
C ILE A 78 -11.34 10.04 -17.42
N GLU A 79 -12.24 10.46 -18.33
CA GLU A 79 -13.14 9.57 -19.08
C GLU A 79 -12.36 8.40 -19.71
N SER A 80 -12.78 7.18 -19.43
CA SER A 80 -12.08 5.93 -19.76
C SER A 80 -13.06 4.81 -20.07
N ASP A 81 -12.57 3.72 -20.70
CA ASP A 81 -13.37 2.54 -21.00
C ASP A 81 -13.93 1.86 -19.74
N ILE A 82 -13.19 1.97 -18.64
CA ILE A 82 -13.57 1.46 -17.32
C ILE A 82 -13.47 2.60 -16.33
N MET A 83 -14.57 2.91 -15.64
CA MET A 83 -14.65 4.02 -14.69
C MET A 83 -15.14 3.54 -13.32
N ALA A 84 -14.63 4.15 -12.25
CA ALA A 84 -15.29 4.10 -10.95
C ALA A 84 -15.88 5.49 -10.61
N LYS A 85 -17.10 5.51 -10.08
CA LYS A 85 -17.82 6.72 -9.64
C LYS A 85 -18.53 6.45 -8.32
N ASN A 86 -19.00 7.51 -7.67
CA ASN A 86 -19.76 7.43 -6.41
C ASN A 86 -19.03 6.62 -5.33
N ILE A 87 -17.69 6.80 -5.24
CA ILE A 87 -16.81 6.03 -4.36
C ILE A 87 -17.06 6.44 -2.90
N GLN A 88 -17.33 5.47 -2.05
CA GLN A 88 -17.42 5.59 -0.60
C GLN A 88 -16.37 4.66 0.02
N LEU A 89 -15.44 5.23 0.75
CA LEU A 89 -14.39 4.50 1.45
C LEU A 89 -14.82 4.27 2.89
N HIS A 90 -14.77 3.01 3.32
CA HIS A 90 -15.00 2.58 4.69
C HIS A 90 -13.72 1.98 5.27
N LEU A 91 -13.70 1.70 6.56
CA LEU A 91 -12.53 1.14 7.22
C LEU A 91 -12.19 -0.28 6.75
N ASP A 92 -13.21 -1.05 6.38
CA ASP A 92 -13.13 -2.50 6.08
C ASP A 92 -13.52 -2.87 4.64
N HIS A 93 -14.10 -1.93 3.89
CA HIS A 93 -14.51 -2.14 2.49
C HIS A 93 -14.61 -0.81 1.73
N SER A 94 -14.94 -0.90 0.45
CA SER A 94 -15.29 0.27 -0.38
C SER A 94 -16.52 -0.04 -1.22
N GLU A 95 -17.43 0.93 -1.31
CA GLU A 95 -18.60 0.89 -2.20
C GLU A 95 -18.39 1.87 -3.35
N PHE A 96 -18.70 1.45 -4.57
CA PHE A 96 -18.59 2.32 -5.74
C PHE A 96 -19.37 1.76 -6.94
N ASP A 97 -19.67 2.63 -7.88
CA ASP A 97 -20.23 2.23 -9.15
C ASP A 97 -19.10 2.01 -10.17
N ILE A 98 -19.01 0.80 -10.73
CA ILE A 98 -18.07 0.49 -11.80
C ILE A 98 -18.79 0.44 -13.14
N SER A 99 -18.29 1.14 -14.15
CA SER A 99 -18.89 1.16 -15.49
C SER A 99 -17.90 0.68 -16.54
N PHE A 100 -18.35 -0.21 -17.43
CA PHE A 100 -17.61 -0.71 -18.60
C PHE A 100 -18.57 -1.28 -19.63
N LYS A 101 -18.17 -1.30 -20.90
CA LYS A 101 -19.00 -1.79 -22.04
C LYS A 101 -20.40 -1.17 -22.07
N GLY A 102 -20.58 0.05 -21.60
CA GLY A 102 -21.86 0.75 -21.54
C GLY A 102 -22.80 0.34 -20.39
N ASN A 103 -22.41 -0.59 -19.53
CA ASN A 103 -23.15 -0.99 -18.35
C ASN A 103 -22.52 -0.36 -17.10
N THR A 104 -23.33 -0.17 -16.05
CA THR A 104 -22.89 0.29 -14.73
C THR A 104 -23.39 -0.68 -13.68
N PHE A 105 -22.51 -1.04 -12.75
CA PHE A 105 -22.75 -1.99 -11.66
C PHE A 105 -22.36 -1.33 -10.34
N HIS A 106 -23.24 -1.39 -9.35
CA HIS A 106 -22.87 -1.05 -7.98
C HIS A 106 -22.17 -2.23 -7.35
N VAL A 107 -21.00 -2.01 -6.73
CA VAL A 107 -20.17 -3.06 -6.14
C VAL A 107 -19.76 -2.69 -4.71
N ASN A 108 -19.72 -3.72 -3.86
CA ASN A 108 -19.14 -3.66 -2.53
C ASN A 108 -17.89 -4.55 -2.55
N SER A 109 -16.72 -3.97 -2.41
CA SER A 109 -15.45 -4.66 -2.54
C SER A 109 -14.67 -4.61 -1.21
N PRO A 110 -14.03 -5.71 -0.78
CA PRO A 110 -13.25 -5.75 0.45
C PRO A 110 -11.93 -4.98 0.39
N VAL A 111 -11.66 -4.26 -0.70
CA VAL A 111 -10.48 -3.41 -0.78
C VAL A 111 -10.73 -2.09 -0.06
N ILE A 112 -9.69 -1.55 0.56
CA ILE A 112 -9.70 -0.26 1.25
C ILE A 112 -8.68 0.69 0.62
N ALA A 113 -8.90 1.99 0.76
CA ALA A 113 -8.12 3.10 0.20
C ALA A 113 -8.25 3.28 -1.33
N MET A 114 -8.16 4.54 -1.76
CA MET A 114 -8.39 4.98 -3.15
C MET A 114 -7.47 4.27 -4.16
N PHE A 115 -6.20 4.08 -3.84
CA PHE A 115 -5.26 3.42 -4.76
C PHE A 115 -5.61 1.94 -5.03
N ASN A 116 -6.34 1.27 -4.13
CA ASN A 116 -6.84 -0.08 -4.38
C ASN A 116 -8.07 -0.08 -5.28
N ILE A 117 -8.85 1.00 -5.33
CA ILE A 117 -9.89 1.15 -6.36
C ILE A 117 -9.23 1.15 -7.75
N TYR A 118 -8.14 1.91 -7.96
CA TYR A 118 -7.36 1.84 -9.20
C TYR A 118 -6.87 0.43 -9.52
N ASN A 119 -6.40 -0.33 -8.50
CA ASN A 119 -5.98 -1.72 -8.70
C ASN A 119 -7.15 -2.63 -9.13
N VAL A 120 -8.35 -2.40 -8.59
CA VAL A 120 -9.58 -3.12 -8.99
C VAL A 120 -9.99 -2.76 -10.43
N LEU A 121 -9.89 -1.49 -10.82
CA LEU A 121 -10.14 -1.09 -12.21
C LEU A 121 -9.14 -1.73 -13.18
N ALA A 122 -7.87 -1.81 -12.79
CA ALA A 122 -6.85 -2.51 -13.57
C ALA A 122 -7.15 -4.01 -13.69
N LEU A 123 -7.56 -4.68 -12.59
CA LEU A 123 -8.03 -6.07 -12.59
C LEU A 123 -9.21 -6.26 -13.52
N THR A 124 -10.21 -5.37 -13.46
CA THR A 124 -11.37 -5.37 -14.35
C THR A 124 -10.93 -5.35 -15.82
N GLY A 125 -9.96 -4.49 -16.16
CA GLY A 125 -9.39 -4.43 -17.50
C GLY A 125 -8.73 -5.73 -17.93
N VAL A 126 -8.00 -6.41 -17.04
CA VAL A 126 -7.40 -7.72 -17.32
C VAL A 126 -8.48 -8.77 -17.60
N LEU A 127 -9.51 -8.84 -16.77
CA LEU A 127 -10.60 -9.82 -16.91
C LEU A 127 -11.37 -9.60 -18.22
N ILE A 128 -11.66 -8.36 -18.59
CA ILE A 128 -12.27 -8.01 -19.88
C ILE A 128 -11.37 -8.43 -21.05
N ALA A 129 -10.07 -8.16 -20.97
CA ALA A 129 -9.09 -8.54 -21.99
C ALA A 129 -8.95 -10.07 -22.13
N MET A 130 -9.19 -10.82 -21.07
CA MET A 130 -9.25 -12.29 -21.05
C MET A 130 -10.56 -12.86 -21.61
N GLY A 131 -11.58 -12.01 -21.84
CA GLY A 131 -12.87 -12.42 -22.38
C GLY A 131 -13.87 -12.91 -21.33
N CYS A 132 -13.67 -12.57 -20.06
CA CYS A 132 -14.64 -12.86 -19.00
C CYS A 132 -15.96 -12.12 -19.26
N ASP A 133 -17.07 -12.73 -18.91
CA ASP A 133 -18.38 -12.06 -18.92
C ASP A 133 -18.52 -11.08 -17.75
N ASP A 134 -19.53 -10.20 -17.85
CA ASP A 134 -19.71 -9.12 -16.89
C ASP A 134 -19.98 -9.65 -15.47
N LYS A 135 -20.66 -10.80 -15.34
CA LYS A 135 -20.92 -11.43 -14.05
C LYS A 135 -19.62 -11.91 -13.39
N MET A 136 -18.76 -12.60 -14.15
CA MET A 136 -17.46 -13.05 -13.64
C MET A 136 -16.58 -11.87 -13.21
N VAL A 137 -16.65 -10.74 -13.94
CA VAL A 137 -15.90 -9.52 -13.61
C VAL A 137 -16.38 -8.96 -12.26
N ILE A 138 -17.70 -8.81 -12.10
CA ILE A 138 -18.27 -8.26 -10.84
C ILE A 138 -18.03 -9.22 -9.67
N ASP A 139 -18.27 -10.52 -9.85
CA ASP A 139 -17.98 -11.52 -8.81
C ASP A 139 -16.50 -11.47 -8.35
N ALA A 140 -15.56 -11.23 -9.27
CA ALA A 140 -14.14 -11.11 -8.94
C ALA A 140 -13.84 -9.82 -8.17
N VAL A 141 -14.46 -8.70 -8.52
CA VAL A 141 -14.28 -7.41 -7.84
C VAL A 141 -14.82 -7.45 -6.40
N GLU A 142 -15.98 -8.06 -6.19
CA GLU A 142 -16.63 -8.18 -4.89
C GLU A 142 -15.98 -9.22 -3.96
N ASN A 143 -15.25 -10.19 -4.54
CA ASN A 143 -14.62 -11.28 -3.79
C ASN A 143 -13.08 -11.25 -3.87
N VAL A 144 -12.48 -10.12 -4.28
CA VAL A 144 -11.03 -9.97 -4.28
C VAL A 144 -10.50 -10.13 -2.85
N LYS A 145 -9.47 -10.98 -2.70
CA LYS A 145 -8.89 -11.21 -1.37
C LYS A 145 -7.86 -10.14 -1.06
N PRO A 146 -7.89 -9.55 0.15
CA PRO A 146 -6.80 -8.71 0.62
C PRO A 146 -5.45 -9.44 0.53
N ILE A 147 -4.41 -8.70 0.23
CA ILE A 147 -3.04 -9.23 0.14
C ILE A 147 -2.33 -8.96 1.47
N GLU A 148 -1.71 -9.99 2.05
CA GLU A 148 -0.92 -9.88 3.29
C GLU A 148 0.08 -8.70 3.19
N GLY A 149 0.05 -7.82 4.19
CA GLY A 149 0.93 -6.66 4.26
C GLY A 149 0.71 -5.58 3.20
N ARG A 150 -0.46 -5.54 2.55
CA ARG A 150 -0.87 -4.51 1.59
C ARG A 150 -2.25 -3.98 1.97
N MET A 151 -2.30 -2.91 2.75
CA MET A 151 -3.52 -2.43 3.40
C MET A 151 -4.29 -3.57 4.07
N GLU A 152 -3.55 -4.47 4.71
CA GLU A 152 -4.11 -5.60 5.43
C GLU A 152 -4.78 -5.12 6.70
N LEU A 153 -6.10 -5.18 6.74
CA LEU A 153 -6.87 -4.89 7.94
C LEU A 153 -6.94 -6.12 8.84
N ILE A 154 -6.47 -5.99 10.07
CA ILE A 154 -6.64 -6.99 11.12
C ILE A 154 -7.68 -6.46 12.11
N GLN A 155 -8.85 -7.06 12.06
CA GLN A 155 -9.96 -6.75 12.96
C GLN A 155 -10.52 -8.08 13.46
N THR A 156 -10.43 -8.27 14.78
CA THR A 156 -10.98 -9.44 15.48
C THR A 156 -11.98 -8.96 16.53
N GLU A 157 -11.81 -9.28 17.80
CA GLU A 157 -12.73 -8.86 18.87
C GLU A 157 -12.34 -7.51 19.52
N GLN A 158 -11.17 -6.98 19.19
CA GLN A 158 -10.72 -5.68 19.71
C GLN A 158 -11.59 -4.52 19.18
N GLN A 159 -11.69 -3.46 19.99
CA GLN A 159 -12.51 -2.27 19.66
C GLN A 159 -11.75 -1.20 18.87
N PHE A 160 -10.63 -1.54 18.24
CA PHE A 160 -9.81 -0.69 17.38
C PHE A 160 -9.38 -1.45 16.13
N ALA A 161 -8.89 -0.76 15.12
CA ALA A 161 -8.41 -1.37 13.89
C ALA A 161 -6.88 -1.41 13.83
N VAL A 162 -6.32 -2.42 13.17
CA VAL A 162 -4.90 -2.48 12.83
C VAL A 162 -4.75 -2.64 11.32
N ILE A 163 -4.02 -1.73 10.68
CA ILE A 163 -3.74 -1.77 9.24
C ILE A 163 -2.24 -1.93 9.03
N ILE A 164 -1.86 -2.93 8.25
CA ILE A 164 -0.46 -3.24 7.91
C ILE A 164 -0.22 -2.94 6.44
N ASP A 165 0.84 -2.18 6.13
CA ASP A 165 1.23 -1.90 4.75
C ASP A 165 2.75 -1.87 4.54
N TYR A 166 3.16 -2.26 3.35
CA TYR A 166 4.57 -2.29 2.90
C TYR A 166 5.09 -0.93 2.45
N CYS A 167 4.36 0.15 2.58
CA CYS A 167 4.74 1.46 2.04
C CYS A 167 6.22 1.81 2.27
N GLN A 168 6.88 2.32 1.23
CA GLN A 168 8.31 2.64 1.25
C GLN A 168 8.62 4.03 0.67
N HIS A 169 7.64 4.71 0.10
CA HIS A 169 7.76 6.03 -0.49
C HIS A 169 6.83 7.01 0.20
N ILE A 170 7.26 8.25 0.33
CA ILE A 170 6.49 9.28 1.06
C ILE A 170 5.06 9.45 0.53
N SER A 171 4.86 9.35 -0.79
CA SER A 171 3.53 9.41 -1.40
C SER A 171 2.60 8.29 -0.95
N ASN A 172 3.15 7.09 -0.65
CA ASN A 172 2.36 5.96 -0.17
C ASN A 172 1.94 6.21 1.30
N TYR A 173 2.85 6.73 2.13
CA TYR A 173 2.51 7.13 3.50
C TYR A 173 1.43 8.22 3.51
N GLU A 174 1.56 9.23 2.65
CA GLU A 174 0.58 10.31 2.54
C GLU A 174 -0.80 9.77 2.14
N ALA A 175 -0.88 8.93 1.11
CA ALA A 175 -2.14 8.31 0.67
C ALA A 175 -2.80 7.44 1.74
N ILE A 176 -2.00 6.71 2.55
CA ILE A 176 -2.51 5.90 3.67
C ILE A 176 -3.03 6.81 4.78
N PHE A 177 -2.27 7.84 5.15
CA PHE A 177 -2.66 8.76 6.22
C PHE A 177 -3.92 9.56 5.84
N GLU A 178 -4.02 10.07 4.62
CA GLU A 178 -5.22 10.74 4.10
C GLU A 178 -6.44 9.83 4.13
N TYR A 179 -6.28 8.58 3.69
CA TYR A 179 -7.36 7.60 3.74
C TYR A 179 -7.83 7.36 5.17
N VAL A 180 -6.90 7.07 6.10
CA VAL A 180 -7.25 6.75 7.49
C VAL A 180 -7.85 7.94 8.21
N ASP A 181 -7.35 9.15 7.97
CA ASP A 181 -7.94 10.39 8.52
C ASP A 181 -9.38 10.60 8.01
N GLY A 182 -9.64 10.25 6.75
CA GLY A 182 -10.96 10.35 6.14
C GLY A 182 -11.99 9.33 6.64
N VAL A 183 -11.54 8.15 7.08
CA VAL A 183 -12.45 7.07 7.55
C VAL A 183 -12.50 6.91 9.06
N ARG A 184 -11.62 7.60 9.81
CA ARG A 184 -11.63 7.52 11.27
C ARG A 184 -12.95 8.03 11.86
N GLN A 185 -13.42 7.38 12.91
CA GLN A 185 -14.69 7.69 13.55
C GLN A 185 -14.48 8.35 14.91
N GLY A 186 -15.38 9.25 15.28
CA GLY A 186 -15.45 9.81 16.61
C GLY A 186 -14.17 10.54 17.03
N HIS A 187 -13.62 10.15 18.18
CA HIS A 187 -12.39 10.65 18.77
C HIS A 187 -11.24 9.64 18.72
N GLY A 188 -11.35 8.62 17.87
CA GLY A 188 -10.30 7.61 17.69
C GLY A 188 -8.98 8.25 17.24
N ARG A 189 -7.87 7.80 17.81
CA ARG A 189 -6.52 8.26 17.47
C ARG A 189 -5.98 7.47 16.29
N ILE A 190 -5.10 8.09 15.52
CA ILE A 190 -4.25 7.42 14.53
C ILE A 190 -2.87 7.22 15.17
N ILE A 191 -2.52 5.97 15.47
CA ILE A 191 -1.26 5.56 16.08
C ILE A 191 -0.42 4.87 15.00
N ALA A 192 0.80 5.36 14.72
CA ALA A 192 1.64 4.73 13.71
C ALA A 192 2.91 4.12 14.30
N VAL A 193 3.20 2.87 13.91
CA VAL A 193 4.49 2.19 14.11
C VAL A 193 5.24 2.28 12.78
N LEU A 194 6.32 3.04 12.75
CA LEU A 194 7.06 3.33 11.52
C LEU A 194 8.56 3.52 11.75
N GLY A 195 9.32 3.37 10.69
CA GLY A 195 10.75 3.58 10.66
C GLY A 195 11.22 3.96 9.26
N ALA A 196 12.51 4.09 9.09
CA ALA A 196 13.11 4.34 7.80
C ALA A 196 14.30 3.40 7.54
N PRO A 197 14.61 3.08 6.27
CA PRO A 197 15.76 2.23 5.96
C PRO A 197 17.09 2.94 6.27
N GLY A 198 18.05 2.16 6.73
CA GLY A 198 19.43 2.61 6.92
C GLY A 198 20.18 2.73 5.58
N LYS A 199 21.18 3.61 5.55
CA LYS A 199 22.14 3.83 4.44
C LYS A 199 21.51 4.18 3.08
N ARG A 200 20.24 4.55 3.06
CA ARG A 200 19.53 4.99 1.84
C ARG A 200 18.33 5.87 2.17
N ASN A 201 17.85 6.61 1.17
CA ASN A 201 16.64 7.42 1.23
C ASN A 201 16.56 8.36 2.46
N TYR A 202 17.66 9.04 2.78
CA TYR A 202 17.76 9.94 3.95
C TYR A 202 16.69 11.05 3.94
N LYS A 203 16.22 11.45 2.75
CA LYS A 203 15.17 12.46 2.59
C LYS A 203 13.84 11.99 3.20
N LEU A 204 13.54 10.70 3.07
CA LEU A 204 12.32 10.10 3.64
C LEU A 204 12.19 10.35 5.15
N ARG A 205 13.29 10.32 5.89
CA ARG A 205 13.27 10.49 7.36
C ARG A 205 12.69 11.84 7.76
N LYS A 206 13.13 12.89 7.07
CA LYS A 206 12.63 14.25 7.30
C LYS A 206 11.16 14.38 6.86
N GLU A 207 10.86 13.94 5.65
CA GLU A 207 9.52 14.02 5.07
C GLU A 207 8.50 13.24 5.92
N LEU A 208 8.90 12.07 6.46
CA LEU A 208 8.04 11.23 7.28
C LEU A 208 7.69 11.88 8.62
N GLY A 209 8.67 12.49 9.30
CA GLY A 209 8.39 13.24 10.54
C GLY A 209 7.48 14.44 10.31
N GLN A 210 7.68 15.17 9.20
CA GLN A 210 6.81 16.30 8.84
C GLN A 210 5.39 15.87 8.47
N LEU A 211 5.26 14.74 7.76
CA LEU A 211 3.97 14.19 7.39
C LEU A 211 3.19 13.69 8.62
N ALA A 212 3.90 13.07 9.58
CA ALA A 212 3.33 12.59 10.83
C ALA A 212 2.59 13.69 11.60
N ASN A 213 3.14 14.91 11.67
CA ASN A 213 2.50 16.04 12.35
C ASN A 213 1.13 16.43 11.77
N ARG A 214 0.85 16.09 10.52
CA ARG A 214 -0.40 16.48 9.86
C ARG A 214 -1.55 15.53 10.11
N TYR A 215 -1.24 14.24 10.32
CA TYR A 215 -2.25 13.19 10.27
C TYR A 215 -2.29 12.30 11.50
N LEU A 216 -1.19 12.21 12.26
CA LEU A 216 -1.06 11.23 13.34
C LEU A 216 -1.25 11.89 14.72
N ASP A 217 -1.76 11.11 15.67
CA ASP A 217 -1.91 11.52 17.06
C ASP A 217 -0.77 10.96 17.93
N HIS A 218 -0.20 9.81 17.53
CA HIS A 218 0.93 9.18 18.24
C HIS A 218 1.81 8.39 17.27
N VAL A 219 3.13 8.46 17.50
CA VAL A 219 4.12 7.75 16.66
C VAL A 219 5.06 6.92 17.52
N ILE A 220 5.19 5.65 17.18
CA ILE A 220 6.22 4.76 17.73
C ILE A 220 7.25 4.52 16.62
N LEU A 221 8.44 5.12 16.80
CA LEU A 221 9.54 4.99 15.86
C LEU A 221 10.36 3.74 16.18
N THR A 222 10.65 2.93 15.16
CA THR A 222 11.28 1.63 15.36
C THR A 222 12.16 1.21 14.18
N GLN A 223 12.85 0.08 14.35
CA GLN A 223 13.63 -0.57 13.30
C GLN A 223 12.78 -0.89 12.08
N LEU A 224 13.36 -0.65 10.91
CA LEU A 224 12.88 -1.18 9.63
C LEU A 224 13.95 -2.11 9.05
N ASP A 225 14.78 -1.64 8.13
CA ASP A 225 15.96 -2.30 7.57
C ASP A 225 17.16 -1.39 7.86
N ASP A 226 17.84 -1.57 8.98
CA ASP A 226 18.89 -0.64 9.44
C ASP A 226 20.16 -0.72 8.60
N ARG A 227 20.44 -1.84 7.94
CA ARG A 227 21.65 -2.05 7.11
C ARG A 227 22.95 -1.71 7.85
N GLY A 228 22.95 -1.89 9.21
CA GLY A 228 24.08 -1.57 10.08
C GLY A 228 24.25 -0.08 10.37
N GLU A 229 23.24 0.74 10.14
CA GLU A 229 23.14 2.09 10.71
C GLU A 229 22.43 1.98 12.07
N ASP A 230 22.82 2.80 13.03
CA ASP A 230 22.24 2.80 14.37
C ASP A 230 20.73 3.11 14.31
N VAL A 231 19.90 2.19 14.80
CA VAL A 231 18.43 2.29 14.75
C VAL A 231 17.95 3.52 15.52
N TYR A 232 18.53 3.78 16.70
CA TYR A 232 18.16 4.93 17.51
C TYR A 232 18.44 6.25 16.77
N GLU A 233 19.58 6.38 16.09
CA GLU A 233 19.92 7.59 15.33
C GLU A 233 19.04 7.76 14.09
N ILE A 234 18.64 6.67 13.42
CA ILE A 234 17.63 6.73 12.35
C ILE A 234 16.33 7.30 12.89
N CYS A 235 15.79 6.70 13.95
CA CYS A 235 14.53 7.11 14.58
C CYS A 235 14.60 8.55 15.10
N LYS A 236 15.71 8.94 15.73
CA LYS A 236 15.94 10.30 16.23
C LYS A 236 15.95 11.34 15.11
N THR A 237 16.43 10.98 13.93
CA THR A 237 16.39 11.87 12.76
C THR A 237 14.94 12.13 12.31
N ILE A 238 14.06 11.14 12.36
CA ILE A 238 12.63 11.30 12.11
C ILE A 238 11.99 12.11 13.23
N GLN A 239 12.27 11.76 14.48
CA GLN A 239 11.69 12.38 15.68
C GLN A 239 11.93 13.89 15.75
N LYS A 240 13.08 14.37 15.30
CA LYS A 240 13.41 15.81 15.25
C LYS A 240 12.44 16.64 14.41
N GLU A 241 11.77 16.04 13.47
CA GLU A 241 10.79 16.70 12.60
C GLU A 241 9.36 16.56 13.15
N ILE A 242 9.15 15.78 14.23
CA ILE A 242 7.87 15.62 14.93
C ILE A 242 7.82 16.65 16.04
N ILE A 243 6.89 17.60 15.94
CA ILE A 243 6.84 18.77 16.84
C ILE A 243 5.60 18.74 17.74
N ASP A 244 4.43 18.47 17.16
CA ASP A 244 3.14 18.75 17.78
C ASP A 244 2.44 17.50 18.34
N ILE A 245 2.98 16.32 18.13
CA ILE A 245 2.38 15.05 18.52
C ILE A 245 3.33 14.21 19.40
N ASN A 246 2.75 13.27 20.14
CA ASN A 246 3.53 12.36 20.96
C ASN A 246 4.35 11.40 20.10
N SER A 247 5.64 11.28 20.38
CA SER A 247 6.50 10.30 19.71
C SER A 247 7.44 9.61 20.69
N VAL A 248 7.62 8.31 20.51
CA VAL A 248 8.52 7.47 21.31
C VAL A 248 9.40 6.64 20.39
N ILE A 249 10.63 6.36 20.80
CA ILE A 249 11.54 5.45 20.11
C ILE A 249 11.57 4.13 20.86
N ILE A 250 11.25 3.05 20.16
CA ILE A 250 11.35 1.66 20.62
C ILE A 250 12.09 0.88 19.55
N GLU A 251 13.36 0.62 19.74
CA GLU A 251 14.22 0.05 18.69
C GLU A 251 13.74 -1.32 18.21
N SER A 252 13.27 -2.20 19.13
CA SER A 252 12.69 -3.48 18.75
C SER A 252 11.32 -3.30 18.09
N ARG A 253 11.21 -3.67 16.81
CA ARG A 253 9.96 -3.56 16.07
C ARG A 253 8.84 -4.40 16.68
N GLN A 254 9.16 -5.59 17.19
CA GLN A 254 8.16 -6.43 17.86
C GLN A 254 7.61 -5.71 19.09
N ILE A 255 8.46 -5.18 19.98
CA ILE A 255 8.03 -4.46 21.18
C ILE A 255 7.26 -3.18 20.79
N ALA A 256 7.66 -2.50 19.72
CA ALA A 256 6.96 -1.31 19.23
C ALA A 256 5.52 -1.64 18.79
N ILE A 257 5.31 -2.75 18.10
CA ILE A 257 3.99 -3.23 17.69
C ILE A 257 3.15 -3.62 18.92
N GLU A 258 3.72 -4.39 19.84
CA GLU A 258 3.05 -4.79 21.08
C GLU A 258 2.62 -3.56 21.89
N GLN A 259 3.50 -2.57 22.04
CA GLN A 259 3.19 -1.31 22.73
C GLN A 259 2.07 -0.52 22.04
N ALA A 260 2.02 -0.49 20.70
CA ALA A 260 0.93 0.17 19.97
C ALA A 260 -0.42 -0.48 20.28
N ILE A 261 -0.47 -1.80 20.38
CA ILE A 261 -1.68 -2.57 20.70
C ILE A 261 -2.09 -2.34 22.17
N GLU A 262 -1.12 -2.30 23.10
CA GLU A 262 -1.37 -2.09 24.54
C GLU A 262 -1.96 -0.70 24.85
N ILE A 263 -1.53 0.35 24.12
CA ILE A 263 -2.01 1.71 24.36
C ILE A 263 -3.28 2.08 23.58
N ALA A 264 -3.72 1.19 22.69
CA ALA A 264 -4.89 1.44 21.85
C ALA A 264 -6.17 1.45 22.68
N CYS A 265 -7.03 2.39 22.35
CA CYS A 265 -8.36 2.53 22.91
C CYS A 265 -9.43 2.26 21.84
N LYS A 266 -10.68 2.24 22.27
CA LYS A 266 -11.80 2.11 21.36
C LYS A 266 -11.75 3.18 20.26
N ASP A 267 -12.07 2.76 19.04
CA ASP A 267 -12.12 3.54 17.79
C ASP A 267 -10.74 4.03 17.29
N ASP A 268 -9.64 3.69 17.96
CA ASP A 268 -8.28 3.98 17.46
C ASP A 268 -7.99 3.17 16.18
N ILE A 269 -7.09 3.70 15.34
CA ILE A 269 -6.54 3.00 14.18
C ILE A 269 -5.03 2.93 14.33
N ILE A 270 -4.49 1.72 14.38
CA ILE A 270 -3.05 1.46 14.42
C ILE A 270 -2.56 1.21 13.00
N LEU A 271 -1.54 1.94 12.58
CA LEU A 271 -0.85 1.77 11.31
C LEU A 271 0.52 1.13 11.54
N ILE A 272 0.77 -0.04 10.99
CA ILE A 272 2.08 -0.72 11.06
C ILE A 272 2.68 -0.71 9.66
N LEU A 273 3.69 0.15 9.46
CA LEU A 273 4.12 0.55 8.14
C LEU A 273 5.58 0.19 7.83
N GLY A 274 5.82 -0.18 6.57
CA GLY A 274 7.14 -0.32 5.97
C GLY A 274 7.64 -1.73 5.75
N LYS A 275 7.23 -2.74 6.53
CA LYS A 275 7.61 -4.16 6.35
C LYS A 275 6.53 -4.98 5.62
N GLY A 276 5.25 -4.71 5.88
CA GLY A 276 4.15 -5.43 5.25
C GLY A 276 4.33 -6.94 5.36
N HIS A 277 4.45 -7.62 4.22
CA HIS A 277 4.59 -9.08 4.12
C HIS A 277 6.03 -9.62 4.31
N GLU A 278 7.03 -8.76 4.48
CA GLU A 278 8.41 -9.20 4.58
C GLU A 278 8.69 -9.93 5.91
N LYS A 279 9.32 -11.11 5.82
CA LYS A 279 9.70 -11.96 6.97
C LYS A 279 11.21 -11.96 7.21
N PHE A 280 11.85 -10.85 6.97
CA PHE A 280 13.27 -10.63 7.24
C PHE A 280 13.55 -9.16 7.57
N ILE A 281 14.67 -8.89 8.22
CA ILE A 281 15.24 -7.55 8.40
C ILE A 281 16.61 -7.54 7.73
N SER A 282 16.87 -6.53 6.89
CA SER A 282 18.17 -6.35 6.23
C SER A 282 19.14 -5.63 7.16
N LEU A 283 20.24 -6.28 7.50
CA LEU A 283 21.35 -5.77 8.29
C LEU A 283 22.51 -5.29 7.40
N ASP A 284 23.65 -4.94 8.01
CA ASP A 284 24.87 -4.56 7.26
C ASP A 284 25.35 -5.70 6.36
N VAL A 285 25.37 -6.91 6.90
CA VAL A 285 25.72 -8.13 6.17
C VAL A 285 24.57 -9.11 6.23
N GLY A 286 23.85 -9.22 5.09
CA GLY A 286 22.78 -10.20 4.93
C GLY A 286 21.43 -9.79 5.52
N GLN A 287 20.63 -10.80 5.83
CA GLN A 287 19.29 -10.67 6.37
C GLN A 287 19.13 -11.60 7.58
N VAL A 288 18.31 -11.22 8.52
CA VAL A 288 17.89 -12.07 9.65
C VAL A 288 16.40 -12.35 9.54
N ASP A 289 16.00 -13.52 10.02
CA ASP A 289 14.59 -13.91 10.05
C ASP A 289 13.79 -12.96 10.96
N TYR A 290 12.59 -12.65 10.51
CA TYR A 290 11.61 -11.82 11.19
C TYR A 290 10.23 -12.48 11.06
N PRO A 291 9.43 -12.58 12.13
CA PRO A 291 8.13 -13.28 12.06
C PRO A 291 7.17 -12.66 11.04
N GLY A 292 7.28 -11.35 10.82
CA GLY A 292 6.36 -10.54 10.04
C GLY A 292 5.37 -9.77 10.91
N ASP A 293 5.02 -8.56 10.46
CA ASP A 293 4.14 -7.64 11.20
C ASP A 293 2.79 -8.29 11.53
N SER A 294 2.18 -8.96 10.57
CA SER A 294 0.87 -9.65 10.71
C SER A 294 0.87 -10.71 11.81
N GLN A 295 1.94 -11.52 11.88
CA GLN A 295 2.05 -12.56 12.90
C GLN A 295 2.20 -11.95 14.29
N ILE A 296 3.07 -10.95 14.43
CA ILE A 296 3.29 -10.26 15.72
C ILE A 296 1.99 -9.62 16.23
N VAL A 297 1.23 -8.97 15.34
CA VAL A 297 -0.07 -8.38 15.69
C VAL A 297 -1.02 -9.44 16.20
N LYS A 298 -1.18 -10.55 15.49
CA LYS A 298 -2.09 -11.64 15.89
C LYS A 298 -1.70 -12.23 17.24
N GLU A 299 -0.42 -12.54 17.45
CA GLU A 299 0.10 -13.05 18.72
C GLU A 299 -0.09 -12.05 19.89
N ALA A 300 0.10 -10.76 19.63
CA ALA A 300 -0.10 -9.72 20.64
C ALA A 300 -1.60 -9.56 21.00
N LEU A 301 -2.49 -9.56 20.02
CA LEU A 301 -3.93 -9.52 20.24
C LEU A 301 -4.41 -10.76 21.03
N GLU A 302 -3.97 -11.96 20.64
CA GLU A 302 -4.27 -13.20 21.37
C GLU A 302 -3.82 -13.11 22.85
N ARG A 303 -2.60 -12.65 23.08
CA ARG A 303 -2.07 -12.52 24.44
C ARG A 303 -2.83 -11.52 25.30
N ILE A 304 -3.27 -10.40 24.72
CA ILE A 304 -3.89 -9.30 25.48
C ILE A 304 -5.39 -9.57 25.70
N TYR A 305 -6.09 -10.11 24.70
CA TYR A 305 -7.54 -10.20 24.72
C TYR A 305 -8.06 -11.61 25.03
N TYR A 306 -7.31 -12.70 24.74
CA TYR A 306 -7.78 -14.08 24.99
C TYR A 306 -7.25 -14.74 26.26
N LYS A 307 -6.17 -14.21 26.89
CA LYS A 307 -5.70 -14.73 28.18
C LYS A 307 -6.44 -14.17 29.40
N GLY A 308 -7.33 -13.20 29.21
CA GLY A 308 -8.13 -12.62 30.31
C GLY A 308 -9.30 -13.48 30.78
N GLU A 309 -9.71 -14.51 30.02
CA GLU A 309 -10.84 -15.35 30.40
C GLU A 309 -10.49 -16.47 31.38
N ASP A 310 -9.22 -16.87 31.48
CA ASP A 310 -8.79 -17.96 32.35
C ASP A 310 -8.41 -17.51 33.81
N GLU A 311 -8.32 -16.21 34.08
CA GLU A 311 -7.96 -15.70 35.44
C GLU A 311 -9.19 -15.29 36.27
N ASP A 312 -10.38 -15.15 35.71
CA ASP A 312 -11.59 -14.81 36.44
C ASP A 312 -12.42 -16.04 36.91
N GLU A 313 -11.96 -17.28 36.66
CA GLU A 313 -12.61 -18.54 37.13
C GLU A 313 -11.86 -19.25 38.27
N LEU A 314 -11.01 -18.59 39.06
CA LEU A 314 -10.37 -19.20 40.24
C LEU A 314 -10.72 -18.49 41.54
#